data_f69735cc66e0941a328b8b265e4562ba
#
_entry.id   f69735cc66e0941a328b8b265e4562ba
#
_cell.length_a   1.000
_cell.length_b   1.000
_cell.length_c   1.000
_cell.angle_alpha   90.00
_cell.angle_beta   90.00
_cell.angle_gamma   90.00
#
_symmetry.space_group_name_H-M   'P 1'
#
loop_
_entity.id
_entity.type
_entity.pdbx_description
1 polymer ?
#
loop_
_entity_poly.entity_id
_entity_poly.type
_entity_poly.pdbx_seq_one_letter_code
_entity_poly.pdbx_strand_id
1 'polypeptide(L)'
;DEGNTKMRIALISTTQVEQFDNPDTRGATDTLPGVFRCWDPSRLYEEVKTARENADFVIVCIHWGVESEMQKEYRQDILADGITKAGADLIVGGHPHVLQAIGAVNGKPVAYSLGNFYFTSYTTDTGLLQVQFSAKEKKMTGLRFVPCLQSGTAVQLLEGAEKERVLKEMRDLSGSCGVSLDEDGWASW
;
A
#
# COMPACT_ATOMS: atom_id res chain seq x y z
N ASP A 1 33.35 11.74 -8.61
CA ASP A 1 32.53 10.88 -9.49
C ASP A 1 31.42 10.24 -8.66
N GLU A 2 30.29 10.91 -8.58
CA GLU A 2 29.05 10.27 -8.15
C GLU A 2 28.64 9.33 -9.27
N GLY A 3 29.16 8.11 -9.23
CA GLY A 3 28.84 7.08 -10.19
C GLY A 3 27.33 6.89 -10.26
N ASN A 4 26.81 6.84 -11.48
CA ASN A 4 25.39 6.64 -11.83
C ASN A 4 24.85 5.35 -11.20
N THR A 5 24.57 5.41 -9.89
CA THR A 5 24.07 4.27 -9.11
C THR A 5 22.58 4.10 -9.43
N LYS A 6 22.24 3.07 -10.20
CA LYS A 6 20.88 2.75 -10.57
C LYS A 6 20.29 1.76 -9.56
N MET A 7 19.04 1.98 -9.17
CA MET A 7 18.23 1.06 -8.38
C MET A 7 17.08 0.56 -9.25
N ARG A 8 16.84 -0.75 -9.25
CA ARG A 8 15.70 -1.36 -9.92
C ARG A 8 14.60 -1.60 -8.90
N ILE A 9 13.42 -1.04 -9.19
CA ILE A 9 12.22 -1.22 -8.38
C ILE A 9 11.22 -2.03 -9.21
N ALA A 10 10.74 -3.15 -8.67
CA ALA A 10 9.64 -3.91 -9.23
C ALA A 10 8.33 -3.44 -8.60
N LEU A 11 7.30 -3.29 -9.42
CA LEU A 11 5.94 -2.99 -8.99
C LEU A 11 5.01 -4.10 -9.48
N ILE A 12 4.32 -4.76 -8.55
CA ILE A 12 3.31 -5.77 -8.83
C ILE A 12 1.96 -5.20 -8.40
N SER A 13 0.96 -5.24 -9.29
CA SER A 13 -0.40 -4.83 -8.99
C SER A 13 -1.34 -6.03 -9.03
N THR A 14 -2.16 -6.21 -8.00
CA THR A 14 -3.04 -7.38 -7.85
C THR A 14 -4.34 -7.02 -7.13
N THR A 15 -5.35 -7.88 -7.24
CA THR A 15 -6.61 -7.75 -6.49
C THR A 15 -6.97 -9.03 -5.75
N GLN A 16 -7.36 -8.87 -4.49
CA GLN A 16 -7.96 -9.92 -3.67
C GLN A 16 -9.49 -9.83 -3.68
N VAL A 17 -10.04 -8.65 -3.95
CA VAL A 17 -11.48 -8.46 -4.05
C VAL A 17 -11.93 -8.99 -5.40
N GLU A 18 -12.59 -10.15 -5.35
CA GLU A 18 -13.12 -10.83 -6.52
C GLU A 18 -14.62 -11.01 -6.34
N GLN A 19 -15.38 -10.42 -7.23
CA GLN A 19 -16.78 -10.80 -7.38
C GLN A 19 -16.85 -11.74 -8.57
N PHE A 20 -17.05 -13.02 -8.32
CA PHE A 20 -17.08 -14.07 -9.34
C PHE A 20 -18.13 -13.79 -10.43
N ASP A 21 -19.19 -13.07 -10.06
CA ASP A 21 -20.31 -12.74 -10.95
C ASP A 21 -20.18 -11.32 -11.56
N ASN A 22 -19.15 -10.55 -11.22
CA ASN A 22 -18.95 -9.23 -11.80
C ASN A 22 -18.09 -9.30 -13.06
N PRO A 23 -18.66 -9.03 -14.26
CA PRO A 23 -17.91 -9.05 -15.51
C PRO A 23 -16.79 -8.01 -15.55
N ASP A 24 -16.84 -6.97 -14.73
CA ASP A 24 -15.86 -5.88 -14.71
C ASP A 24 -14.54 -6.27 -14.00
N THR A 25 -14.53 -7.36 -13.23
CA THR A 25 -13.33 -7.88 -12.55
C THR A 25 -12.83 -9.18 -13.16
N ARG A 26 -12.82 -9.29 -14.49
CA ARG A 26 -12.29 -10.47 -15.17
C ARG A 26 -10.82 -10.68 -14.87
N GLY A 27 -10.50 -11.88 -14.34
CA GLY A 27 -9.12 -12.30 -14.17
C GLY A 27 -8.44 -12.51 -15.50
N ALA A 28 -7.16 -12.16 -15.59
CA ALA A 28 -6.31 -12.53 -16.71
C ALA A 28 -6.20 -14.05 -16.84
N THR A 29 -6.16 -14.53 -18.07
CA THR A 29 -5.91 -15.93 -18.44
C THR A 29 -4.75 -16.00 -19.42
N ASP A 30 -4.35 -17.18 -19.84
CA ASP A 30 -3.28 -17.34 -20.83
C ASP A 30 -3.64 -16.73 -22.21
N THR A 31 -4.92 -16.51 -22.47
CA THR A 31 -5.41 -16.02 -23.78
C THR A 31 -6.22 -14.73 -23.70
N LEU A 32 -6.63 -14.29 -22.52
CA LEU A 32 -7.46 -13.10 -22.32
C LEU A 32 -6.82 -12.14 -21.34
N PRO A 33 -6.79 -10.83 -21.66
CA PRO A 33 -6.36 -9.81 -20.72
C PRO A 33 -7.35 -9.68 -19.54
N GLY A 34 -6.86 -9.24 -18.40
CA GLY A 34 -7.67 -9.05 -17.20
C GLY A 34 -6.83 -8.60 -16.02
N VAL A 35 -7.45 -8.56 -14.83
CA VAL A 35 -6.77 -8.24 -13.58
C VAL A 35 -5.98 -9.43 -13.06
N PHE A 36 -4.85 -9.17 -12.41
CA PHE A 36 -4.10 -10.20 -11.70
C PHE A 36 -4.78 -10.48 -10.36
N ARG A 37 -5.45 -11.62 -10.27
CA ARG A 37 -6.20 -12.04 -9.08
C ARG A 37 -5.30 -12.76 -8.09
N CYS A 38 -5.56 -12.56 -6.79
CA CYS A 38 -4.86 -13.25 -5.71
C CYS A 38 -5.80 -13.82 -4.64
N TRP A 39 -7.00 -14.25 -5.01
CA TRP A 39 -7.86 -15.00 -4.09
C TRP A 39 -7.16 -16.28 -3.61
N ASP A 40 -6.61 -17.06 -4.53
CA ASP A 40 -5.50 -17.97 -4.26
C ASP A 40 -4.20 -17.21 -4.49
N PRO A 41 -3.41 -16.94 -3.43
CA PRO A 41 -2.23 -16.10 -3.54
C PRO A 41 -0.99 -16.84 -4.05
N SER A 42 -1.06 -18.12 -4.36
CA SER A 42 0.10 -18.95 -4.73
C SER A 42 0.89 -18.34 -5.89
N ARG A 43 0.18 -17.93 -6.95
CA ARG A 43 0.80 -17.29 -8.11
C ARG A 43 1.40 -15.91 -7.75
N LEU A 44 0.74 -15.14 -6.89
CA LEU A 44 1.28 -13.86 -6.44
C LEU A 44 2.61 -14.05 -5.72
N TYR A 45 2.71 -15.05 -4.84
CA TYR A 45 3.96 -15.33 -4.12
C TYR A 45 5.10 -15.74 -5.07
N GLU A 46 4.82 -16.51 -6.11
CA GLU A 46 5.82 -16.84 -7.13
C GLU A 46 6.26 -15.62 -7.95
N GLU A 47 5.35 -14.73 -8.33
CA GLU A 47 5.68 -13.49 -9.02
C GLU A 47 6.52 -12.55 -8.15
N VAL A 48 6.22 -12.46 -6.84
CA VAL A 48 7.02 -11.67 -5.89
C VAL A 48 8.44 -12.24 -5.75
N LYS A 49 8.59 -13.57 -5.66
CA LYS A 49 9.91 -14.22 -5.63
C LYS A 49 10.71 -13.92 -6.90
N THR A 50 10.07 -14.07 -8.06
CA THR A 50 10.70 -13.76 -9.36
C THR A 50 11.10 -12.28 -9.45
N ALA A 51 10.24 -11.38 -8.98
CA ALA A 51 10.57 -9.95 -8.92
C ALA A 51 11.76 -9.68 -7.98
N ARG A 52 11.83 -10.36 -6.82
CA ARG A 52 12.94 -10.23 -5.87
C ARG A 52 14.30 -10.64 -6.47
N GLU A 53 14.32 -11.64 -7.32
CA GLU A 53 15.54 -12.07 -8.01
C GLU A 53 16.05 -11.03 -9.02
N ASN A 54 15.17 -10.19 -9.56
CA ASN A 54 15.44 -9.28 -10.66
C ASN A 54 15.43 -7.79 -10.28
N ALA A 55 15.04 -7.44 -9.05
CA ALA A 55 14.95 -6.07 -8.58
C ALA A 55 15.63 -5.86 -7.22
N ASP A 56 16.09 -4.64 -6.98
CA ASP A 56 16.67 -4.24 -5.70
C ASP A 56 15.60 -3.97 -4.63
N PHE A 57 14.37 -3.61 -5.06
CA PHE A 57 13.24 -3.32 -4.18
C PHE A 57 11.93 -3.78 -4.84
N VAL A 58 11.05 -4.41 -4.07
CA VAL A 58 9.77 -4.95 -4.58
C VAL A 58 8.61 -4.31 -3.84
N ILE A 59 7.71 -3.67 -4.60
CA ILE A 59 6.47 -3.07 -4.10
C ILE A 59 5.29 -3.90 -4.62
N VAL A 60 4.38 -4.27 -3.73
CA VAL A 60 3.10 -4.89 -4.10
C VAL A 60 1.97 -3.90 -3.83
N CYS A 61 1.27 -3.48 -4.90
CA CYS A 61 0.03 -2.73 -4.80
C CYS A 61 -1.15 -3.72 -4.83
N ILE A 62 -1.99 -3.70 -3.81
CA ILE A 62 -3.05 -4.69 -3.66
C ILE A 62 -4.41 -4.04 -3.36
N HIS A 63 -5.42 -4.45 -4.11
CA HIS A 63 -6.82 -4.09 -3.90
C HIS A 63 -7.46 -5.16 -3.02
N TRP A 64 -7.74 -4.84 -1.74
CA TRP A 64 -8.14 -5.81 -0.71
C TRP A 64 -8.97 -5.19 0.41
N GLY A 65 -9.43 -6.03 1.35
CA GLY A 65 -10.15 -5.58 2.55
C GLY A 65 -11.65 -5.40 2.31
N VAL A 66 -12.31 -4.69 3.20
CA VAL A 66 -13.76 -4.46 3.19
C VAL A 66 -14.04 -2.96 3.04
N GLU A 67 -14.99 -2.61 2.17
CA GLU A 67 -15.40 -1.21 1.94
C GLU A 67 -15.88 -0.54 3.23
N SER A 68 -15.46 0.70 3.43
CA SER A 68 -15.81 1.57 4.56
C SER A 68 -15.32 1.09 5.94
N GLU A 69 -14.53 0.02 6.01
CA GLU A 69 -13.98 -0.50 7.25
C GLU A 69 -12.59 0.09 7.52
N MET A 70 -12.45 0.89 8.58
CA MET A 70 -11.16 1.48 9.00
C MET A 70 -10.23 0.45 9.64
N GLN A 71 -10.78 -0.63 10.20
CA GLN A 71 -9.99 -1.72 10.75
C GLN A 71 -9.67 -2.74 9.66
N LYS A 72 -8.41 -3.14 9.60
CA LYS A 72 -8.00 -4.20 8.69
C LYS A 72 -8.62 -5.54 9.09
N GLU A 73 -8.96 -6.36 8.10
CA GLU A 73 -9.47 -7.70 8.32
C GLU A 73 -8.32 -8.74 8.42
N TYR A 74 -8.63 -9.89 8.99
CA TYR A 74 -7.68 -10.99 9.18
C TYR A 74 -7.04 -11.48 7.87
N ARG A 75 -7.79 -11.47 6.76
CA ARG A 75 -7.27 -11.88 5.45
C ARG A 75 -6.18 -10.95 4.92
N GLN A 76 -6.27 -9.65 5.20
CA GLN A 76 -5.22 -8.69 4.85
C GLN A 76 -3.90 -9.05 5.58
N ASP A 77 -3.97 -9.47 6.84
CA ASP A 77 -2.79 -9.89 7.60
C ASP A 77 -2.17 -11.18 7.04
N ILE A 78 -2.99 -12.19 6.68
CA ILE A 78 -2.48 -13.43 6.06
C ILE A 78 -1.76 -13.13 4.74
N LEU A 79 -2.37 -12.30 3.89
CA LEU A 79 -1.78 -11.93 2.61
C LEU A 79 -0.50 -11.12 2.79
N ALA A 80 -0.50 -10.15 3.71
CA ALA A 80 0.69 -9.35 4.01
C ALA A 80 1.85 -10.24 4.51
N ASP A 81 1.58 -11.21 5.38
CA ASP A 81 2.57 -12.18 5.86
C ASP A 81 3.16 -12.99 4.70
N GLY A 82 2.32 -13.55 3.83
CA GLY A 82 2.78 -14.34 2.69
C GLY A 82 3.54 -13.50 1.65
N ILE A 83 3.06 -12.30 1.33
CA ILE A 83 3.68 -11.39 0.36
C ILE A 83 5.07 -10.93 0.84
N THR A 84 5.21 -10.55 2.11
CA THR A 84 6.49 -10.13 2.69
C THR A 84 7.48 -11.30 2.82
N LYS A 85 7.02 -12.50 3.18
CA LYS A 85 7.82 -13.73 3.16
C LYS A 85 8.28 -14.12 1.76
N ALA A 86 7.49 -13.85 0.73
CA ALA A 86 7.88 -14.07 -0.65
C ALA A 86 8.96 -13.09 -1.15
N GLY A 87 9.18 -11.97 -0.46
CA GLY A 87 10.26 -11.04 -0.76
C GLY A 87 9.86 -9.60 -1.08
N ALA A 88 8.60 -9.23 -0.88
CA ALA A 88 8.19 -7.83 -1.00
C ALA A 88 8.78 -6.97 0.12
N ASP A 89 9.18 -5.75 -0.22
CA ASP A 89 9.76 -4.78 0.71
C ASP A 89 8.73 -3.75 1.19
N LEU A 90 7.66 -3.54 0.44
CA LEU A 90 6.56 -2.63 0.76
C LEU A 90 5.26 -3.16 0.17
N ILE A 91 4.18 -3.08 0.95
CA ILE A 91 2.82 -3.31 0.45
C ILE A 91 2.02 -2.01 0.54
N VAL A 92 1.30 -1.68 -0.53
CA VAL A 92 0.40 -0.53 -0.60
C VAL A 92 -0.99 -1.03 -0.98
N GLY A 93 -1.90 -0.94 -0.02
CA GLY A 93 -3.29 -1.39 -0.16
C GLY A 93 -4.25 -0.28 -0.56
N GLY A 94 -5.37 -0.69 -1.14
CA GLY A 94 -6.53 0.13 -1.48
C GLY A 94 -7.78 -0.74 -1.52
N HIS A 95 -8.91 -0.21 -1.86
CA HIS A 95 -10.26 -0.75 -1.89
C HIS A 95 -11.15 -0.27 -0.73
N PRO A 96 -10.74 -0.22 0.55
CA PRO A 96 -11.67 0.16 1.61
C PRO A 96 -12.28 1.56 1.47
N HIS A 97 -11.74 2.41 0.60
CA HIS A 97 -12.18 3.80 0.38
C HIS A 97 -12.02 4.72 1.60
N VAL A 98 -11.44 4.22 2.67
CA VAL A 98 -11.09 4.92 3.90
C VAL A 98 -9.63 4.64 4.27
N LEU A 99 -9.05 5.49 5.12
CA LEU A 99 -7.73 5.24 5.67
C LEU A 99 -7.75 4.01 6.59
N GLN A 100 -6.75 3.16 6.44
CA GLN A 100 -6.42 2.10 7.39
C GLN A 100 -4.99 2.25 7.89
N ALA A 101 -4.60 1.48 8.89
CA ALA A 101 -3.29 1.52 9.50
C ALA A 101 -2.12 1.44 8.50
N ILE A 102 -0.99 2.03 8.87
CA ILE A 102 0.31 1.59 8.41
C ILE A 102 0.84 0.62 9.48
N GLY A 103 1.17 -0.59 9.08
CA GLY A 103 1.69 -1.63 9.95
C GLY A 103 3.06 -2.12 9.51
N ALA A 104 3.64 -3.02 10.32
CA ALA A 104 4.87 -3.72 9.96
C ALA A 104 4.66 -5.23 10.06
N VAL A 105 4.93 -5.95 8.97
CA VAL A 105 4.80 -7.41 8.89
C VAL A 105 6.14 -7.98 8.44
N ASN A 106 6.71 -8.88 9.23
CA ASN A 106 8.05 -9.43 9.01
C ASN A 106 9.13 -8.33 8.82
N GLY A 107 9.00 -7.20 9.55
CA GLY A 107 9.90 -6.05 9.46
C GLY A 107 9.74 -5.23 8.17
N LYS A 108 8.68 -5.47 7.40
CA LYS A 108 8.36 -4.73 6.17
C LYS A 108 7.10 -3.88 6.36
N PRO A 109 7.09 -2.62 5.90
CA PRO A 109 5.93 -1.76 6.05
C PRO A 109 4.78 -2.18 5.13
N VAL A 110 3.57 -2.01 5.65
CA VAL A 110 2.30 -2.29 4.97
C VAL A 110 1.36 -1.11 5.20
N ALA A 111 1.11 -0.31 4.17
CA ALA A 111 0.00 0.65 4.19
C ALA A 111 -1.28 -0.11 3.78
N TYR A 112 -2.15 -0.40 4.74
CA TYR A 112 -3.32 -1.25 4.48
C TYR A 112 -4.36 -0.58 3.58
N SER A 113 -4.60 0.72 3.72
CA SER A 113 -5.36 1.54 2.78
C SER A 113 -5.00 3.01 2.93
N LEU A 114 -4.86 3.70 1.80
CA LEU A 114 -4.61 5.15 1.73
C LEU A 114 -5.89 5.96 1.47
N GLY A 115 -7.06 5.32 1.46
CA GLY A 115 -8.33 5.96 1.10
C GLY A 115 -8.46 6.25 -0.39
N ASN A 116 -9.36 7.17 -0.73
CA ASN A 116 -9.61 7.60 -2.10
C ASN A 116 -8.63 8.69 -2.53
N PHE A 117 -7.91 8.50 -3.62
CA PHE A 117 -7.10 9.57 -4.20
C PHE A 117 -7.87 10.36 -5.28
N TYR A 118 -8.58 9.68 -6.15
CA TYR A 118 -9.44 10.28 -7.16
C TYR A 118 -10.78 9.53 -7.18
N PHE A 119 -11.82 10.20 -6.66
CA PHE A 119 -13.14 9.59 -6.55
C PHE A 119 -14.21 10.68 -6.51
N THR A 120 -15.19 10.65 -7.42
CA THR A 120 -16.06 11.80 -7.68
C THR A 120 -17.20 11.99 -6.69
N SER A 121 -17.51 11.00 -5.84
CA SER A 121 -18.76 10.96 -5.07
C SER A 121 -18.65 11.38 -3.61
N TYR A 122 -17.44 11.50 -3.06
CA TYR A 122 -17.23 11.73 -1.63
C TYR A 122 -16.21 12.82 -1.35
N THR A 123 -16.29 13.38 -0.14
CA THR A 123 -15.20 14.14 0.47
C THR A 123 -14.69 13.31 1.62
N THR A 124 -13.44 12.87 1.54
CA THR A 124 -12.82 11.95 2.51
C THR A 124 -11.36 12.30 2.76
N ASP A 125 -10.89 11.96 3.96
CA ASP A 125 -9.48 11.97 4.24
C ASP A 125 -8.77 10.89 3.42
N THR A 126 -7.60 11.24 2.93
CA THR A 126 -6.73 10.38 2.14
C THR A 126 -5.27 10.75 2.37
N GLY A 127 -4.35 10.10 1.70
CA GLY A 127 -2.95 10.48 1.82
C GLY A 127 -2.07 9.96 0.69
N LEU A 128 -0.90 10.58 0.61
CA LEU A 128 0.20 10.10 -0.21
C LEU A 128 1.17 9.32 0.68
N LEU A 129 1.71 8.24 0.13
CA LEU A 129 2.82 7.52 0.74
C LEU A 129 4.13 7.93 0.04
N GLN A 130 4.95 8.68 0.75
CA GLN A 130 6.26 9.11 0.26
C GLN A 130 7.32 8.12 0.73
N VAL A 131 8.09 7.58 -0.22
CA VAL A 131 9.15 6.61 0.07
C VAL A 131 10.50 7.22 -0.30
N GLN A 132 11.45 7.20 0.62
CA GLN A 132 12.83 7.60 0.37
C GLN A 132 13.70 6.36 0.15
N PHE A 133 14.62 6.46 -0.81
CA PHE A 133 15.54 5.39 -1.16
C PHE A 133 16.99 5.87 -1.16
N SER A 134 17.87 5.00 -0.68
CA SER A 134 19.31 5.09 -0.95
C SER A 134 19.65 4.21 -2.15
N ALA A 135 19.91 4.82 -3.29
CA ALA A 135 20.33 4.06 -4.48
C ALA A 135 21.69 3.35 -4.27
N LYS A 136 22.58 3.92 -3.44
CA LYS A 136 23.87 3.34 -3.08
C LYS A 136 23.71 2.06 -2.24
N GLU A 137 22.80 2.09 -1.26
CA GLU A 137 22.56 0.97 -0.35
C GLU A 137 21.46 0.04 -0.85
N LYS A 138 20.78 0.42 -1.93
CA LYS A 138 19.66 -0.33 -2.55
C LYS A 138 18.57 -0.69 -1.56
N LYS A 139 18.24 0.26 -0.69
CA LYS A 139 17.21 0.09 0.33
C LYS A 139 16.37 1.34 0.53
N MET A 140 15.20 1.14 1.11
CA MET A 140 14.37 2.22 1.63
C MET A 140 15.03 2.82 2.89
N THR A 141 15.03 4.15 2.98
CA THR A 141 15.60 4.92 4.09
C THR A 141 14.55 5.71 4.87
N GLY A 142 13.34 5.84 4.34
CA GLY A 142 12.24 6.49 5.02
C GLY A 142 10.90 6.22 4.36
N LEU A 143 9.86 6.22 5.16
CA LEU A 143 8.46 6.11 4.75
C LEU A 143 7.68 7.22 5.45
N ARG A 144 6.90 7.99 4.71
CA ARG A 144 6.12 9.10 5.23
C ARG A 144 4.69 9.05 4.71
N PHE A 145 3.74 9.18 5.61
CA PHE A 145 2.35 9.46 5.27
C PHE A 145 2.13 10.98 5.19
N VAL A 146 1.61 11.46 4.07
CA VAL A 146 1.31 12.87 3.82
C VAL A 146 -0.19 13.03 3.76
N PRO A 147 -0.83 13.64 4.78
CA PRO A 147 -2.28 13.81 4.83
C PRO A 147 -2.83 14.68 3.71
N CYS A 148 -3.90 14.23 3.09
CA CYS A 148 -4.62 14.92 2.04
C CYS A 148 -6.12 14.86 2.29
N LEU A 149 -6.86 15.74 1.64
CA LEU A 149 -8.32 15.69 1.51
C LEU A 149 -8.68 15.48 0.05
N GLN A 150 -9.44 14.44 -0.22
CA GLN A 150 -10.09 14.25 -1.51
C GLN A 150 -11.48 14.86 -1.46
N SER A 151 -11.82 15.73 -2.41
CA SER A 151 -13.14 16.34 -2.52
C SER A 151 -13.51 16.59 -3.98
N GLY A 152 -14.61 16.03 -4.41
CA GLY A 152 -15.00 16.04 -5.81
C GLY A 152 -13.91 15.41 -6.69
N THR A 153 -13.39 16.16 -7.66
CA THR A 153 -12.33 15.71 -8.57
C THR A 153 -10.94 16.20 -8.19
N ALA A 154 -10.76 16.72 -6.97
CA ALA A 154 -9.51 17.30 -6.50
C ALA A 154 -8.97 16.59 -5.25
N VAL A 155 -7.66 16.55 -5.14
CA VAL A 155 -6.94 16.18 -3.93
C VAL A 155 -6.04 17.35 -3.54
N GLN A 156 -6.10 17.73 -2.27
CA GLN A 156 -5.29 18.81 -1.72
C GLN A 156 -4.54 18.37 -0.47
N LEU A 157 -3.34 18.90 -0.30
CA LEU A 157 -2.57 18.69 0.93
C LEU A 157 -3.29 19.34 2.11
N LEU A 158 -3.28 18.65 3.23
CA LEU A 158 -3.78 19.22 4.48
C LEU A 158 -2.65 19.95 5.23
N GLU A 159 -3.00 21.08 5.85
CA GLU A 159 -2.11 21.90 6.65
C GLU A 159 -2.73 22.22 8.02
N GLY A 160 -1.90 22.71 8.97
CA GLY A 160 -2.36 23.16 10.28
C GLY A 160 -3.15 22.12 11.06
N ALA A 161 -4.29 22.53 11.61
CA ALA A 161 -5.11 21.68 12.48
C ALA A 161 -5.69 20.45 11.77
N GLU A 162 -6.05 20.57 10.48
CA GLU A 162 -6.59 19.44 9.71
C GLU A 162 -5.50 18.38 9.41
N LYS A 163 -4.27 18.81 9.08
CA LYS A 163 -3.12 17.91 8.98
C LYS A 163 -2.95 17.11 10.28
N GLU A 164 -2.95 17.82 11.42
CA GLU A 164 -2.74 17.20 12.73
C GLU A 164 -3.87 16.24 13.12
N ARG A 165 -5.11 16.58 12.78
CA ARG A 165 -6.27 15.70 12.99
C ARG A 165 -6.09 14.36 12.27
N VAL A 166 -5.74 14.37 10.99
CA VAL A 166 -5.57 13.16 10.19
C VAL A 166 -4.32 12.38 10.61
N LEU A 167 -3.22 13.08 10.95
CA LEU A 167 -2.02 12.42 11.49
C LEU A 167 -2.29 11.74 12.83
N LYS A 168 -3.12 12.36 13.69
CA LYS A 168 -3.51 11.74 14.95
C LYS A 168 -4.32 10.47 14.71
N GLU A 169 -5.28 10.49 13.80
CA GLU A 169 -6.05 9.31 13.41
C GLU A 169 -5.14 8.18 12.89
N MET A 170 -4.21 8.52 12.00
CA MET A 170 -3.25 7.55 11.48
C MET A 170 -2.31 7.00 12.56
N ARG A 171 -1.89 7.81 13.54
CA ARG A 171 -1.13 7.34 14.71
C ARG A 171 -1.94 6.35 15.55
N ASP A 172 -3.20 6.68 15.81
CA ASP A 172 -4.08 5.81 16.61
C ASP A 172 -4.32 4.46 15.91
N LEU A 173 -4.55 4.47 14.59
CA LEU A 173 -4.70 3.25 13.79
C LEU A 173 -3.39 2.43 13.74
N SER A 174 -2.27 3.08 13.46
CA SER A 174 -0.98 2.42 13.19
C SER A 174 -0.30 1.91 14.46
N GLY A 175 -0.53 2.55 15.61
CA GLY A 175 0.04 2.14 16.90
C GLY A 175 -0.31 0.70 17.26
N SER A 176 -1.53 0.26 16.98
CA SER A 176 -1.96 -1.12 17.18
C SER A 176 -1.27 -2.13 16.26
N CYS A 177 -0.62 -1.66 15.18
CA CYS A 177 0.09 -2.45 14.18
C CYS A 177 1.62 -2.33 14.28
N GLY A 178 2.13 -1.81 15.42
CA GLY A 178 3.56 -1.73 15.72
C GLY A 178 4.31 -0.64 14.97
N VAL A 179 3.60 0.39 14.46
CA VAL A 179 4.20 1.53 13.74
C VAL A 179 3.84 2.82 14.46
N SER A 180 4.83 3.68 14.68
CA SER A 180 4.63 5.05 15.14
C SER A 180 4.83 6.04 13.99
N LEU A 181 4.04 7.12 14.00
CA LEU A 181 4.18 8.26 13.08
C LEU A 181 4.54 9.50 13.88
N ASP A 182 5.56 10.22 13.45
CA ASP A 182 5.93 11.50 14.08
C ASP A 182 4.98 12.65 13.65
N GLU A 183 5.28 13.89 14.10
CA GLU A 183 4.49 15.08 13.80
C GLU A 183 4.47 15.46 12.31
N ASP A 184 5.42 14.97 11.54
CA ASP A 184 5.51 15.16 10.10
C ASP A 184 5.02 13.98 9.27
N GLY A 185 4.61 12.89 9.95
CA GLY A 185 4.09 11.67 9.34
C GLY A 185 5.16 10.65 8.96
N TRP A 186 6.42 10.80 9.40
CA TRP A 186 7.45 9.79 9.20
C TRP A 186 7.18 8.56 10.07
N ALA A 187 7.25 7.39 9.44
CA ALA A 187 6.99 6.12 10.08
C ALA A 187 8.26 5.49 10.67
N SER A 188 8.09 4.86 11.84
CA SER A 188 9.12 4.03 12.49
C SER A 188 8.50 2.71 12.96
N TRP A 189 9.18 1.58 12.76
CA TRP A 189 8.74 0.22 13.10
C TRP A 189 9.91 -0.69 13.51
#